data_e1e730871470dccce88af0a8050fcffe
#
_entry.id   e1e730871470dccce88af0a8050fcffe
#
_cell.length_a   1.000
_cell.length_b   1.000
_cell.length_c   1.000
_cell.angle_alpha   90.00
_cell.angle_beta   90.00
_cell.angle_gamma   90.00
#
_symmetry.space_group_name_H-M   'P 1'
#
loop_
_entity.id
_entity.type
_entity.pdbx_description
1 polymer ?
#
loop_
_entity_poly.entity_id
_entity_poly.type
_entity_poly.pdbx_seq_one_letter_code
_entity_poly.pdbx_strand_id
1 'polypeptide(L)'
;MNHSKRTNLPGILLLYTLAFSPNNAWGQYDRLWIPDTLSGTTFNLSIRDSSAQLRPGNLTKTAGVNGKFWGPTLILNKGDMVYMNVYNYLPDTTTLHWHGMHLPAIMDGGPHQPIPPGTLWQPYWKVTNNAATYWYHPHLHMMTVQQMTEGIGGFIIVRDSQEASLALPRTYGVDDIPLALTSRSYDASNAFAVYNNVNISQYGDYMLTNGTPNAQVSLPKQYVRLRILNAEIERGYNLGFSDNRTFYIIANDGGLLNSPVAVTRVKLMVGERIEILVNLGGDAVGSSLDLKAYNSGQPYGFPGGEPITSGLNGSLLNNIDFSVLHINIVATTSNPVTTMPATLANNTYWTAGDATVSRTVHVTGGGTDSAFSFDYTPFSMGTINKTVNLNTIEKWTIVNNNVFGHTFHIHDVQFMQFEHRI
;
A
#
# COMPACT_ATOMS: atom_id res chain seq x y z
N MET A 1 90.11 -21.55 28.95
CA MET A 1 89.10 -20.77 29.69
C MET A 1 88.18 -20.15 28.66
N ASN A 2 87.02 -20.77 28.43
CA ASN A 2 86.07 -20.29 27.40
C ASN A 2 84.82 -19.74 28.10
N HIS A 3 84.59 -18.45 27.98
CA HIS A 3 83.38 -17.79 28.42
C HIS A 3 82.34 -17.84 27.27
N SER A 4 81.26 -18.60 27.46
CA SER A 4 80.10 -18.62 26.61
C SER A 4 79.16 -17.43 26.97
N LYS A 5 78.95 -16.52 26.05
CA LYS A 5 77.94 -15.44 26.17
C LYS A 5 76.59 -15.99 25.71
N ARG A 6 75.63 -16.05 26.61
CA ARG A 6 74.21 -16.26 26.26
C ARG A 6 73.61 -14.92 25.86
N THR A 7 73.10 -14.85 24.62
CA THR A 7 72.28 -13.74 24.14
C THR A 7 70.82 -14.04 24.46
N ASN A 8 70.21 -13.20 25.30
CA ASN A 8 68.71 -13.19 25.49
C ASN A 8 68.06 -12.44 24.35
N LEU A 9 67.24 -13.12 23.57
CA LEU A 9 66.27 -12.46 22.68
C LEU A 9 65.00 -12.12 23.47
N PRO A 10 64.48 -10.87 23.34
CA PRO A 10 63.16 -10.56 23.91
C PRO A 10 62.05 -11.13 23.00
N GLY A 11 61.20 -11.95 23.60
CA GLY A 11 60.00 -12.43 22.94
C GLY A 11 59.00 -11.28 22.73
N ILE A 12 58.70 -10.97 21.48
CA ILE A 12 57.64 -10.04 21.13
C ILE A 12 56.29 -10.80 21.27
N LEU A 13 55.52 -10.50 22.28
CA LEU A 13 54.15 -10.98 22.48
C LEU A 13 53.23 -10.14 21.58
N LEU A 14 52.82 -10.68 20.43
CA LEU A 14 51.88 -10.05 19.55
C LEU A 14 50.47 -10.23 20.16
N LEU A 15 49.94 -9.22 20.84
CA LEU A 15 48.52 -9.19 21.23
C LEU A 15 47.68 -8.89 20.01
N TYR A 16 47.02 -9.90 19.50
CA TYR A 16 45.89 -9.73 18.56
C TYR A 16 44.68 -9.23 19.34
N THR A 17 44.44 -7.93 19.37
CA THR A 17 43.16 -7.37 19.77
C THR A 17 42.15 -7.64 18.62
N LEU A 18 41.34 -8.69 18.78
CA LEU A 18 40.13 -8.85 18.01
C LEU A 18 39.19 -7.69 18.36
N ALA A 19 39.21 -6.64 17.56
CA ALA A 19 38.20 -5.61 17.58
C ALA A 19 36.88 -6.25 17.09
N PHE A 20 36.03 -6.66 18.02
CA PHE A 20 34.63 -6.89 17.73
C PHE A 20 33.99 -5.54 17.42
N SER A 21 33.99 -5.16 16.14
CA SER A 21 33.04 -4.17 15.68
C SER A 21 31.67 -4.82 15.71
N PRO A 22 30.66 -4.29 16.40
CA PRO A 22 29.30 -4.69 16.19
C PRO A 22 28.87 -4.12 14.84
N ASN A 23 29.25 -4.79 13.77
CA ASN A 23 28.67 -4.56 12.48
C ASN A 23 27.24 -5.08 12.53
N ASN A 24 26.29 -4.24 12.92
CA ASN A 24 24.93 -4.31 12.40
C ASN A 24 25.01 -3.95 10.92
N ALA A 25 25.63 -4.81 10.11
CA ALA A 25 25.50 -4.75 8.68
C ALA A 25 24.04 -5.09 8.39
N TRP A 26 23.24 -4.07 8.08
CA TRP A 26 21.97 -4.28 7.42
C TRP A 26 22.31 -5.10 6.16
N GLY A 27 21.66 -6.25 6.02
CA GLY A 27 21.80 -7.06 4.82
C GLY A 27 21.42 -6.22 3.60
N GLN A 28 21.84 -6.65 2.42
CA GLN A 28 21.41 -6.00 1.17
C GLN A 28 19.87 -5.96 1.08
N TYR A 29 19.19 -6.96 1.66
CA TYR A 29 17.74 -7.09 1.71
C TYR A 29 17.26 -7.55 3.08
N ASP A 30 16.11 -7.02 3.50
CA ASP A 30 15.41 -7.40 4.72
C ASP A 30 14.23 -8.32 4.39
N ARG A 31 13.97 -9.32 5.24
CA ARG A 31 12.83 -10.21 5.03
C ARG A 31 11.53 -9.41 5.07
N LEU A 32 10.73 -9.51 4.01
CA LEU A 32 9.39 -8.91 3.94
C LEU A 32 8.56 -9.33 5.15
N TRP A 33 8.08 -8.35 5.90
CA TRP A 33 7.08 -8.62 6.92
C TRP A 33 5.71 -8.85 6.26
N ILE A 34 5.11 -9.98 6.57
CA ILE A 34 3.74 -10.31 6.16
C ILE A 34 2.83 -10.03 7.36
N PRO A 35 1.84 -9.13 7.25
CA PRO A 35 0.90 -8.86 8.33
C PRO A 35 0.19 -10.13 8.80
N ASP A 36 0.00 -10.28 10.11
CA ASP A 36 -0.84 -11.35 10.66
C ASP A 36 -2.28 -11.21 10.16
N THR A 37 -3.04 -12.29 10.16
CA THR A 37 -4.45 -12.28 9.77
C THR A 37 -5.38 -12.34 10.98
N LEU A 38 -6.47 -11.59 10.91
CA LEU A 38 -7.64 -11.75 11.78
C LEU A 38 -8.80 -12.23 10.93
N SER A 39 -9.52 -13.25 11.40
CA SER A 39 -10.68 -13.83 10.71
C SER A 39 -11.84 -14.06 11.67
N GLY A 40 -13.05 -14.19 11.14
CA GLY A 40 -14.27 -14.35 11.91
C GLY A 40 -15.26 -13.21 11.67
N THR A 41 -16.14 -12.96 12.62
CA THR A 41 -17.18 -11.93 12.51
C THR A 41 -17.02 -10.78 13.51
N THR A 42 -16.13 -10.93 14.50
CA THR A 42 -15.85 -9.88 15.49
C THR A 42 -14.35 -9.59 15.51
N PHE A 43 -13.98 -8.32 15.34
CA PHE A 43 -12.61 -7.89 15.23
C PHE A 43 -12.27 -6.85 16.31
N ASN A 44 -11.22 -7.10 17.08
CA ASN A 44 -10.72 -6.17 18.10
C ASN A 44 -9.46 -5.48 17.56
N LEU A 45 -9.59 -4.18 17.32
CA LEU A 45 -8.54 -3.34 16.74
C LEU A 45 -8.14 -2.27 17.74
N SER A 46 -6.87 -2.24 18.12
CA SER A 46 -6.29 -1.27 19.06
C SER A 46 -5.32 -0.37 18.32
N ILE A 47 -5.62 0.90 18.22
CA ILE A 47 -4.76 1.91 17.60
C ILE A 47 -3.88 2.49 18.69
N ARG A 48 -2.53 2.42 18.54
CA ARG A 48 -1.56 2.80 19.58
C ARG A 48 -0.33 3.45 19.00
N ASP A 49 0.25 4.37 19.78
CA ASP A 49 1.65 4.79 19.59
C ASP A 49 2.60 3.60 19.80
N SER A 50 3.67 3.60 19.04
CA SER A 50 4.71 2.59 19.10
C SER A 50 6.05 3.16 18.61
N SER A 51 7.01 2.26 18.36
CA SER A 51 8.24 2.56 17.65
C SER A 51 8.74 1.33 16.90
N ALA A 52 9.34 1.56 15.74
CA ALA A 52 9.84 0.51 14.88
C ALA A 52 11.23 0.87 14.32
N GLN A 53 12.02 -0.15 14.03
CA GLN A 53 13.30 0.00 13.34
C GLN A 53 13.05 -0.04 11.83
N LEU A 54 12.79 1.12 11.22
CA LEU A 54 12.48 1.23 9.79
C LEU A 54 13.71 1.54 8.93
N ARG A 55 14.81 1.98 9.55
CA ARG A 55 16.12 2.21 8.93
C ARG A 55 17.22 2.17 9.99
N PRO A 56 18.51 2.07 9.61
CA PRO A 56 19.61 2.09 10.56
C PRO A 56 19.61 3.32 11.46
N GLY A 57 20.00 3.15 12.73
CA GLY A 57 20.08 4.24 13.71
C GLY A 57 19.01 4.16 14.79
N ASN A 58 18.45 5.29 15.17
CA ASN A 58 17.41 5.34 16.22
C ASN A 58 16.11 4.70 15.75
N LEU A 59 15.30 4.22 16.71
CA LEU A 59 13.92 3.80 16.42
C LEU A 59 13.11 5.00 15.94
N THR A 60 12.30 4.78 14.93
CA THR A 60 11.30 5.75 14.46
C THR A 60 10.06 5.64 15.34
N LYS A 61 9.54 6.77 15.85
CA LYS A 61 8.21 6.81 16.45
C LYS A 61 7.18 6.47 15.39
N THR A 62 6.33 5.50 15.68
CA THR A 62 5.28 5.00 14.77
C THR A 62 3.95 4.91 15.51
N ALA A 63 2.89 4.66 14.77
CA ALA A 63 1.63 4.19 15.29
C ALA A 63 1.17 2.97 14.49
N GLY A 64 0.33 2.15 15.06
CA GLY A 64 -0.16 0.96 14.36
C GLY A 64 -1.46 0.43 14.94
N VAL A 65 -2.06 -0.49 14.20
CA VAL A 65 -3.25 -1.22 14.63
C VAL A 65 -2.83 -2.62 15.08
N ASN A 66 -3.01 -2.95 16.34
CA ASN A 66 -2.57 -4.22 16.96
C ASN A 66 -1.06 -4.53 16.79
N GLY A 67 -0.26 -3.55 16.39
CA GLY A 67 1.15 -3.72 16.07
C GLY A 67 1.95 -2.43 16.16
N LYS A 68 3.20 -2.47 15.66
CA LYS A 68 4.13 -1.34 15.74
C LYS A 68 4.04 -0.38 14.57
N PHE A 69 3.72 -0.88 13.41
CA PHE A 69 3.58 -0.14 12.15
C PHE A 69 2.72 -0.99 11.24
N TRP A 70 1.73 -0.38 10.55
CA TRP A 70 0.70 -1.11 9.84
C TRP A 70 -0.12 -1.99 10.79
N GLY A 71 -1.10 -2.73 10.29
CA GLY A 71 -1.99 -3.55 11.11
C GLY A 71 -2.27 -4.91 10.47
N PRO A 72 -3.03 -5.77 11.13
CA PRO A 72 -3.36 -7.10 10.63
C PRO A 72 -4.22 -7.02 9.37
N THR A 73 -4.12 -8.05 8.55
CA THR A 73 -5.04 -8.27 7.43
C THR A 73 -6.35 -8.86 7.95
N LEU A 74 -7.46 -8.16 7.72
CA LEU A 74 -8.79 -8.64 8.07
C LEU A 74 -9.31 -9.55 6.96
N ILE A 75 -9.65 -10.79 7.27
CA ILE A 75 -10.25 -11.75 6.33
C ILE A 75 -11.75 -11.78 6.58
N LEU A 76 -12.52 -11.24 5.65
CA LEU A 76 -13.98 -11.17 5.70
C LEU A 76 -14.59 -12.13 4.67
N ASN A 77 -15.75 -12.70 4.97
CA ASN A 77 -16.50 -13.47 3.98
C ASN A 77 -17.72 -12.68 3.51
N LYS A 78 -17.98 -12.69 2.23
CA LYS A 78 -19.17 -12.12 1.64
C LYS A 78 -20.41 -12.78 2.23
N GLY A 79 -21.34 -11.97 2.69
CA GLY A 79 -22.60 -12.40 3.32
C GLY A 79 -22.59 -12.35 4.84
N ASP A 80 -21.41 -12.36 5.49
CA ASP A 80 -21.31 -12.28 6.94
C ASP A 80 -21.70 -10.89 7.47
N MET A 81 -22.28 -10.85 8.67
CA MET A 81 -22.40 -9.65 9.48
C MET A 81 -21.13 -9.52 10.30
N VAL A 82 -20.43 -8.41 10.16
CA VAL A 82 -19.16 -8.15 10.88
C VAL A 82 -19.32 -7.02 11.90
N TYR A 83 -18.61 -7.16 13.02
CA TYR A 83 -18.60 -6.24 14.15
C TYR A 83 -17.17 -5.83 14.45
N MET A 84 -16.89 -4.54 14.44
CA MET A 84 -15.56 -4.00 14.71
C MET A 84 -15.55 -3.33 16.08
N ASN A 85 -14.58 -3.64 16.92
CA ASN A 85 -14.27 -2.95 18.17
C ASN A 85 -12.98 -2.17 17.97
N VAL A 86 -13.08 -0.88 17.68
CA VAL A 86 -11.94 -0.01 17.42
C VAL A 86 -11.64 0.83 18.65
N TYR A 87 -10.55 0.49 19.34
CA TYR A 87 -10.05 1.20 20.52
C TYR A 87 -9.01 2.22 20.12
N ASN A 88 -9.22 3.49 20.43
CA ASN A 88 -8.23 4.53 20.27
C ASN A 88 -7.44 4.72 21.56
N TYR A 89 -6.19 4.27 21.58
CA TYR A 89 -5.24 4.49 22.68
C TYR A 89 -4.19 5.56 22.35
N LEU A 90 -4.35 6.29 21.25
CA LEU A 90 -3.52 7.45 20.93
C LEU A 90 -3.86 8.61 21.88
N PRO A 91 -2.94 9.55 22.10
CA PRO A 91 -3.23 10.81 22.79
C PRO A 91 -4.15 11.74 21.95
N ASP A 92 -4.25 11.48 20.65
CA ASP A 92 -4.99 12.30 19.69
C ASP A 92 -6.24 11.58 19.20
N THR A 93 -7.20 12.36 18.70
CA THR A 93 -8.36 11.83 17.98
C THR A 93 -7.92 11.18 16.66
N THR A 94 -8.57 10.09 16.29
CA THR A 94 -8.39 9.41 15.00
C THR A 94 -9.73 9.02 14.38
N THR A 95 -9.69 8.38 13.24
CA THR A 95 -10.81 7.64 12.61
C THR A 95 -10.25 6.32 12.08
N LEU A 96 -11.11 5.43 11.60
CA LEU A 96 -10.66 4.25 10.85
C LEU A 96 -11.66 3.97 9.73
N HIS A 97 -11.31 4.40 8.51
CA HIS A 97 -12.13 4.23 7.32
C HIS A 97 -11.88 2.88 6.66
N TRP A 98 -12.98 2.25 6.20
CA TRP A 98 -12.98 0.95 5.52
C TRP A 98 -13.00 1.15 4.00
N HIS A 99 -11.86 1.50 3.44
CA HIS A 99 -11.71 1.96 2.05
C HIS A 99 -12.17 0.92 1.02
N GLY A 100 -13.14 1.31 0.22
CA GLY A 100 -13.75 0.48 -0.83
C GLY A 100 -14.83 -0.48 -0.33
N MET A 101 -15.11 -0.51 0.99
CA MET A 101 -16.20 -1.32 1.53
C MET A 101 -17.54 -0.64 1.27
N HIS A 102 -18.57 -1.48 1.05
CA HIS A 102 -19.95 -1.06 0.84
C HIS A 102 -20.73 -1.21 2.13
N LEU A 103 -21.02 -0.09 2.79
CA LEU A 103 -21.56 -0.08 4.16
C LEU A 103 -22.27 1.25 4.48
N PRO A 104 -23.12 1.31 5.52
CA PRO A 104 -23.79 2.54 5.88
C PRO A 104 -22.83 3.67 6.24
N ALA A 105 -23.07 4.88 5.72
CA ALA A 105 -22.19 6.05 5.89
C ALA A 105 -21.82 6.35 7.36
N ILE A 106 -22.72 6.09 8.32
CA ILE A 106 -22.45 6.26 9.76
C ILE A 106 -21.46 5.25 10.33
N MET A 107 -21.17 4.17 9.60
CA MET A 107 -20.22 3.11 9.96
C MET A 107 -18.91 3.19 9.14
N ASP A 108 -18.80 4.17 8.24
CA ASP A 108 -17.74 4.25 7.22
C ASP A 108 -16.36 4.65 7.79
N GLY A 109 -16.34 5.33 8.93
CA GLY A 109 -15.08 5.77 9.55
C GLY A 109 -14.41 6.95 8.85
N GLY A 110 -15.18 7.70 8.07
CA GLY A 110 -14.74 8.95 7.46
C GLY A 110 -14.55 10.07 8.50
N PRO A 111 -14.30 11.32 8.06
CA PRO A 111 -14.00 12.42 8.97
C PRO A 111 -15.14 12.78 9.94
N HIS A 112 -16.37 12.32 9.67
CA HIS A 112 -17.55 12.53 10.51
C HIS A 112 -17.74 11.46 11.61
N GLN A 113 -16.87 10.43 11.69
CA GLN A 113 -16.85 9.42 12.73
C GLN A 113 -15.56 9.48 13.55
N PRO A 114 -15.30 10.59 14.25
CA PRO A 114 -14.08 10.73 15.06
C PRO A 114 -14.11 9.77 16.25
N ILE A 115 -12.96 9.20 16.58
CA ILE A 115 -12.72 8.33 17.72
C ILE A 115 -11.80 9.08 18.70
N PRO A 116 -12.33 9.74 19.73
CA PRO A 116 -11.51 10.46 20.71
C PRO A 116 -10.53 9.55 21.46
N PRO A 117 -9.49 10.11 22.08
CA PRO A 117 -8.58 9.37 22.96
C PRO A 117 -9.31 8.56 24.03
N GLY A 118 -8.86 7.32 24.25
CA GLY A 118 -9.41 6.44 25.28
C GLY A 118 -10.83 5.91 25.02
N THR A 119 -11.37 6.08 23.79
CA THR A 119 -12.72 5.66 23.47
C THR A 119 -12.76 4.43 22.56
N LEU A 120 -13.92 3.77 22.54
CA LEU A 120 -14.25 2.63 21.71
C LEU A 120 -15.31 3.03 20.69
N TRP A 121 -15.05 2.76 19.41
CA TRP A 121 -16.02 2.87 18.31
C TRP A 121 -16.38 1.48 17.81
N GLN A 122 -17.70 1.21 17.61
CA GLN A 122 -18.20 -0.13 17.31
C GLN A 122 -19.07 -0.14 16.04
N PRO A 123 -18.50 0.05 14.86
CA PRO A 123 -19.22 -0.09 13.60
C PRO A 123 -19.49 -1.56 13.29
N TYR A 124 -20.60 -1.80 12.55
CA TYR A 124 -20.97 -3.12 12.07
C TYR A 124 -21.69 -3.01 10.73
N TRP A 125 -21.51 -4.01 9.90
CA TRP A 125 -22.20 -4.06 8.60
C TRP A 125 -22.24 -5.48 8.04
N LYS A 126 -23.13 -5.69 7.07
CA LYS A 126 -23.13 -6.90 6.25
C LYS A 126 -22.14 -6.76 5.11
N VAL A 127 -21.22 -7.70 4.96
CA VAL A 127 -20.24 -7.72 3.86
C VAL A 127 -20.95 -8.07 2.56
N THR A 128 -21.18 -7.09 1.71
CA THR A 128 -21.82 -7.26 0.39
C THR A 128 -20.83 -7.20 -0.77
N ASN A 129 -19.62 -6.74 -0.50
CA ASN A 129 -18.53 -6.64 -1.47
C ASN A 129 -18.17 -7.99 -2.09
N ASN A 130 -17.75 -7.98 -3.35
CA ASN A 130 -17.16 -9.13 -4.00
C ASN A 130 -15.76 -9.43 -3.44
N ALA A 131 -15.28 -10.67 -3.67
CA ALA A 131 -13.92 -11.06 -3.32
C ALA A 131 -12.92 -10.14 -4.01
N ALA A 132 -12.11 -9.45 -3.19
CA ALA A 132 -11.08 -8.52 -3.62
C ALA A 132 -10.18 -8.12 -2.45
N THR A 133 -9.20 -7.27 -2.76
CA THR A 133 -8.34 -6.60 -1.79
C THR A 133 -8.86 -5.20 -1.53
N TYR A 134 -9.20 -4.93 -0.27
CA TYR A 134 -9.58 -3.64 0.29
C TYR A 134 -8.58 -3.29 1.38
N TRP A 135 -8.76 -2.15 2.04
CA TRP A 135 -7.89 -1.74 3.13
C TRP A 135 -8.59 -0.82 4.13
N TYR A 136 -7.97 -0.57 5.26
CA TYR A 136 -8.44 0.40 6.24
C TYR A 136 -7.33 1.37 6.59
N HIS A 137 -7.70 2.63 6.85
CA HIS A 137 -6.76 3.70 7.15
C HIS A 137 -7.44 4.86 7.91
N PRO A 138 -6.69 5.75 8.58
CA PRO A 138 -7.27 6.93 9.21
C PRO A 138 -7.76 7.92 8.15
N HIS A 139 -8.85 8.63 8.47
CA HIS A 139 -9.44 9.62 7.57
C HIS A 139 -9.85 10.91 8.30
N LEU A 140 -9.22 11.22 9.45
CA LEU A 140 -9.53 12.41 10.21
C LEU A 140 -9.07 13.64 9.44
N HIS A 141 -9.98 14.63 9.28
CA HIS A 141 -9.67 15.90 8.63
C HIS A 141 -8.44 16.56 9.27
N MET A 142 -7.50 17.00 8.46
CA MET A 142 -6.19 17.60 8.82
C MET A 142 -5.18 16.65 9.50
N MET A 143 -5.53 15.39 9.80
CA MET A 143 -4.63 14.45 10.47
C MET A 143 -4.30 13.19 9.63
N THR A 144 -4.98 13.01 8.49
CA THR A 144 -4.84 11.79 7.66
C THR A 144 -3.39 11.56 7.24
N VAL A 145 -2.70 12.59 6.74
CA VAL A 145 -1.30 12.50 6.30
C VAL A 145 -0.39 12.04 7.43
N GLN A 146 -0.49 12.68 8.60
CA GLN A 146 0.34 12.33 9.74
C GLN A 146 0.10 10.89 10.19
N GLN A 147 -1.16 10.53 10.45
CA GLN A 147 -1.51 9.23 11.01
C GLN A 147 -1.23 8.07 10.03
N MET A 148 -1.40 8.27 8.73
CA MET A 148 -0.98 7.31 7.71
C MET A 148 0.55 7.21 7.62
N THR A 149 1.26 8.33 7.72
CA THR A 149 2.74 8.34 7.71
C THR A 149 3.29 7.55 8.89
N GLU A 150 2.69 7.70 10.07
CA GLU A 150 3.05 6.99 11.30
C GLU A 150 2.77 5.48 11.21
N GLY A 151 1.90 5.03 10.29
CA GLY A 151 1.70 3.61 9.99
C GLY A 151 0.33 3.04 10.39
N ILE A 152 -0.66 3.87 10.66
CA ILE A 152 -2.03 3.40 10.90
C ILE A 152 -2.66 2.98 9.57
N GLY A 153 -2.96 1.69 9.41
CA GLY A 153 -3.58 1.11 8.22
C GLY A 153 -3.44 -0.40 8.20
N GLY A 154 -4.11 -1.06 7.26
CA GLY A 154 -4.01 -2.51 7.07
C GLY A 154 -4.91 -3.00 5.94
N PHE A 155 -4.70 -4.24 5.53
CA PHE A 155 -5.49 -4.86 4.47
C PHE A 155 -6.84 -5.39 4.97
N ILE A 156 -7.81 -5.40 4.05
CA ILE A 156 -9.02 -6.21 4.15
C ILE A 156 -9.06 -7.11 2.92
N ILE A 157 -9.19 -8.40 3.11
CA ILE A 157 -9.39 -9.37 2.03
C ILE A 157 -10.80 -9.94 2.19
N VAL A 158 -11.66 -9.66 1.22
CA VAL A 158 -12.96 -10.31 1.13
C VAL A 158 -12.82 -11.61 0.36
N ARG A 159 -13.44 -12.67 0.88
CA ARG A 159 -13.53 -14.00 0.27
C ARG A 159 -14.98 -14.29 -0.10
N ASP A 160 -15.20 -14.99 -1.21
CA ASP A 160 -16.52 -15.49 -1.61
C ASP A 160 -16.43 -16.86 -2.30
N SER A 161 -17.59 -17.46 -2.58
CA SER A 161 -17.66 -18.77 -3.21
C SER A 161 -17.17 -18.76 -4.66
N GLN A 162 -17.28 -17.64 -5.35
CA GLN A 162 -16.82 -17.52 -6.74
C GLN A 162 -15.29 -17.58 -6.78
N GLU A 163 -14.61 -16.73 -6.00
CA GLU A 163 -13.14 -16.72 -5.91
C GLU A 163 -12.65 -18.08 -5.39
N ALA A 164 -13.37 -18.71 -4.45
CA ALA A 164 -13.04 -20.00 -3.89
C ALA A 164 -13.09 -21.14 -4.90
N SER A 165 -13.91 -21.04 -5.95
CA SER A 165 -14.04 -22.06 -7.00
C SER A 165 -12.93 -22.01 -8.07
N LEU A 166 -12.11 -20.96 -8.07
CA LEU A 166 -11.06 -20.75 -9.05
C LEU A 166 -9.73 -21.38 -8.61
N ALA A 167 -8.97 -21.90 -9.55
CA ALA A 167 -7.60 -22.37 -9.32
C ALA A 167 -6.64 -21.17 -9.20
N LEU A 168 -6.77 -20.40 -8.11
CA LEU A 168 -5.93 -19.25 -7.80
C LEU A 168 -5.02 -19.56 -6.59
N PRO A 169 -3.81 -18.99 -6.51
CA PRO A 169 -3.01 -19.01 -5.30
C PRO A 169 -3.79 -18.39 -4.12
N ARG A 170 -3.80 -19.07 -2.96
CA ARG A 170 -4.64 -18.68 -1.80
C ARG A 170 -3.97 -18.86 -0.45
N THR A 171 -2.78 -19.43 -0.41
CA THR A 171 -2.05 -19.64 0.85
C THR A 171 -1.36 -18.36 1.24
N TYR A 172 -2.05 -17.60 2.13
CA TYR A 172 -1.59 -16.29 2.59
C TYR A 172 -0.16 -16.34 3.13
N GLY A 173 0.69 -15.44 2.68
CA GLY A 173 2.10 -15.37 3.04
C GLY A 173 3.01 -16.42 2.38
N VAL A 174 2.47 -17.30 1.53
CA VAL A 174 3.22 -18.32 0.79
C VAL A 174 3.14 -18.11 -0.72
N ASP A 175 1.95 -18.13 -1.29
CA ASP A 175 1.69 -17.91 -2.71
C ASP A 175 0.59 -16.84 -2.97
N ASP A 176 0.00 -16.29 -1.90
CA ASP A 176 -0.93 -15.16 -1.90
C ASP A 176 -0.35 -14.07 -0.97
N ILE A 177 0.31 -13.08 -1.54
CA ILE A 177 1.19 -12.14 -0.84
C ILE A 177 0.59 -10.73 -0.85
N PRO A 178 0.26 -10.13 0.31
CA PRO A 178 -0.13 -8.73 0.38
C PRO A 178 1.11 -7.83 0.33
N LEU A 179 1.02 -6.74 -0.44
CA LEU A 179 2.10 -5.77 -0.62
C LEU A 179 1.52 -4.34 -0.51
N ALA A 180 1.71 -3.70 0.65
CA ALA A 180 1.45 -2.28 0.82
C ALA A 180 2.70 -1.50 0.46
N LEU A 181 2.61 -0.70 -0.59
CA LEU A 181 3.71 0.12 -1.10
C LEU A 181 3.62 1.51 -0.49
N THR A 182 4.67 1.92 0.20
CA THR A 182 4.79 3.24 0.82
C THR A 182 6.21 3.76 0.68
N SER A 183 6.39 5.07 0.66
CA SER A 183 7.69 5.69 0.86
C SER A 183 7.65 6.70 1.99
N ARG A 184 8.79 6.93 2.64
CA ARG A 184 8.89 7.83 3.79
C ARG A 184 10.16 8.66 3.71
N SER A 185 10.10 9.91 4.17
CA SER A 185 11.26 10.74 4.45
C SER A 185 11.50 10.81 5.96
N TYR A 186 12.76 10.94 6.34
CA TYR A 186 13.18 10.96 7.72
C TYR A 186 14.09 12.15 7.98
N ASP A 187 14.01 12.71 9.16
CA ASP A 187 14.96 13.69 9.66
C ASP A 187 16.26 13.04 10.16
N ALA A 188 17.19 13.85 10.67
CA ALA A 188 18.47 13.38 11.18
C ALA A 188 18.35 12.50 12.45
N SER A 189 17.23 12.55 13.15
CA SER A 189 16.94 11.73 14.34
C SER A 189 16.24 10.41 14.02
N ASN A 190 15.94 10.11 12.76
CA ASN A 190 15.09 9.03 12.28
C ASN A 190 13.59 9.22 12.59
N ALA A 191 13.13 10.42 12.93
CA ALA A 191 11.71 10.70 12.94
C ALA A 191 11.18 10.89 11.51
N PHE A 192 9.90 10.57 11.31
CA PHE A 192 9.25 10.86 10.02
C PHE A 192 9.23 12.36 9.77
N ALA A 193 9.66 12.77 8.58
CA ALA A 193 9.49 14.13 8.10
C ALA A 193 8.08 14.26 7.51
N VAL A 194 7.17 14.85 8.27
CA VAL A 194 5.80 15.17 7.83
C VAL A 194 5.71 16.69 7.65
N TYR A 195 5.25 17.10 6.49
CA TYR A 195 5.12 18.50 6.16
C TYR A 195 3.66 18.95 6.24
N ASN A 196 3.34 19.82 7.17
CA ASN A 196 2.01 20.44 7.31
C ASN A 196 1.86 21.69 6.41
N ASN A 197 2.42 21.63 5.21
CA ASN A 197 2.35 22.70 4.23
C ASN A 197 1.78 22.14 2.92
N VAL A 198 0.65 22.68 2.50
CA VAL A 198 -0.05 22.25 1.27
C VAL A 198 0.78 22.39 -0.01
N ASN A 199 1.86 23.17 0.04
CA ASN A 199 2.77 23.38 -1.09
C ASN A 199 3.97 22.42 -1.09
N ILE A 200 4.10 21.53 -0.09
CA ILE A 200 5.20 20.56 0.01
C ILE A 200 4.61 19.18 -0.18
N SER A 201 5.04 18.48 -1.23
CA SER A 201 4.66 17.10 -1.48
C SER A 201 5.17 16.16 -0.40
N GLN A 202 4.37 15.15 -0.08
CA GLN A 202 4.70 14.09 0.89
C GLN A 202 5.40 12.90 0.21
N TYR A 203 6.18 13.15 -0.83
CA TYR A 203 6.99 12.12 -1.48
C TYR A 203 8.09 11.64 -0.55
N GLY A 204 8.12 10.34 -0.28
CA GLY A 204 9.18 9.74 0.54
C GLY A 204 10.46 9.48 -0.26
N ASP A 205 11.61 9.48 0.43
CA ASP A 205 12.94 9.18 -0.13
C ASP A 205 13.33 7.71 0.01
N TYR A 206 12.65 6.98 0.88
CA TYR A 206 12.95 5.58 1.22
C TYR A 206 11.73 4.71 1.00
N MET A 207 11.85 3.74 0.09
CA MET A 207 10.81 2.76 -0.19
C MET A 207 10.65 1.77 0.95
N LEU A 208 9.41 1.53 1.35
CA LEU A 208 9.00 0.52 2.32
C LEU A 208 7.90 -0.35 1.71
N THR A 209 8.08 -1.66 1.72
CA THR A 209 7.03 -2.62 1.36
C THR A 209 6.55 -3.32 2.63
N ASN A 210 5.28 -3.16 2.98
CA ASN A 210 4.74 -3.57 4.28
C ASN A 210 5.56 -3.02 5.48
N GLY A 211 6.11 -1.81 5.36
CA GLY A 211 7.00 -1.23 6.38
C GLY A 211 8.42 -1.82 6.40
N THR A 212 8.77 -2.71 5.48
CA THR A 212 10.10 -3.32 5.39
C THR A 212 10.93 -2.58 4.34
N PRO A 213 12.08 -2.00 4.70
CA PRO A 213 13.01 -1.43 3.73
C PRO A 213 13.71 -2.54 2.94
N ASN A 214 14.11 -2.27 1.70
CA ASN A 214 14.79 -3.24 0.83
C ASN A 214 14.20 -4.66 0.93
N ALA A 215 12.89 -4.76 0.87
CA ALA A 215 12.14 -5.97 1.18
C ALA A 215 12.48 -7.12 0.23
N GLN A 216 12.67 -8.33 0.81
CA GLN A 216 12.79 -9.57 0.05
C GLN A 216 11.80 -10.63 0.53
N VAL A 217 11.38 -11.49 -0.40
CA VAL A 217 10.51 -12.62 -0.13
C VAL A 217 10.96 -13.86 -0.90
N SER A 218 10.76 -15.04 -0.33
CA SER A 218 10.96 -16.30 -1.04
C SER A 218 9.61 -16.79 -1.56
N LEU A 219 9.49 -16.96 -2.89
CA LEU A 219 8.26 -17.37 -3.54
C LEU A 219 8.43 -18.72 -4.25
N PRO A 220 7.40 -19.60 -4.21
CA PRO A 220 7.48 -20.92 -4.82
C PRO A 220 7.46 -20.84 -6.35
N LYS A 221 8.15 -21.76 -6.98
CA LYS A 221 8.22 -21.94 -8.44
C LYS A 221 6.89 -22.40 -9.03
N GLN A 222 5.88 -21.53 -9.04
CA GLN A 222 4.50 -21.77 -9.51
C GLN A 222 3.83 -20.45 -9.86
N TYR A 223 2.53 -20.42 -10.16
CA TYR A 223 1.80 -19.15 -10.14
C TYR A 223 1.74 -18.61 -8.70
N VAL A 224 2.00 -17.32 -8.56
CA VAL A 224 1.92 -16.57 -7.29
C VAL A 224 0.99 -15.39 -7.49
N ARG A 225 0.15 -15.10 -6.50
CA ARG A 225 -0.74 -13.95 -6.45
C ARG A 225 -0.12 -12.86 -5.58
N LEU A 226 0.06 -11.67 -6.14
CA LEU A 226 0.46 -10.50 -5.38
C LEU A 226 -0.74 -9.56 -5.28
N ARG A 227 -1.10 -9.18 -4.05
CA ARG A 227 -2.15 -8.22 -3.73
C ARG A 227 -1.50 -6.89 -3.45
N ILE A 228 -1.47 -6.01 -4.42
CA ILE A 228 -0.71 -4.77 -4.36
C ILE A 228 -1.66 -3.61 -4.06
N LEU A 229 -1.36 -2.90 -2.97
CA LEU A 229 -1.98 -1.66 -2.57
C LEU A 229 -0.95 -0.53 -2.69
N ASN A 230 -1.28 0.53 -3.40
CA ASN A 230 -0.54 1.78 -3.27
C ASN A 230 -1.05 2.54 -2.03
N ALA A 231 -0.35 2.37 -0.91
CA ALA A 231 -0.68 2.99 0.37
C ALA A 231 0.15 4.28 0.62
N GLU A 232 0.55 4.94 -0.43
CA GLU A 232 1.25 6.22 -0.39
C GLU A 232 0.33 7.36 0.04
N ILE A 233 0.97 8.50 0.35
CA ILE A 233 0.25 9.76 0.50
C ILE A 233 0.03 10.40 -0.89
N GLU A 234 1.03 10.38 -1.78
CA GLU A 234 0.94 11.07 -3.07
C GLU A 234 1.57 10.31 -4.25
N ARG A 235 2.58 9.45 -4.02
CA ARG A 235 3.37 8.83 -5.10
C ARG A 235 2.59 7.80 -5.89
N GLY A 236 2.63 7.90 -7.23
CA GLY A 236 2.23 6.86 -8.16
C GLY A 236 3.38 5.89 -8.49
N TYR A 237 3.04 4.69 -8.93
CA TYR A 237 4.00 3.67 -9.35
C TYR A 237 3.68 3.18 -10.76
N ASN A 238 4.72 2.94 -11.57
CA ASN A 238 4.63 2.21 -12.83
C ASN A 238 5.33 0.86 -12.64
N LEU A 239 4.57 -0.15 -12.20
CA LEU A 239 5.11 -1.43 -11.73
C LEU A 239 5.40 -2.41 -12.87
N GLY A 240 6.45 -3.20 -12.71
CA GLY A 240 6.80 -4.32 -13.57
C GLY A 240 7.98 -5.11 -13.05
N PHE A 241 8.26 -6.27 -13.67
CA PHE A 241 9.38 -7.10 -13.25
C PHE A 241 10.68 -6.70 -13.94
N SER A 242 11.82 -6.96 -13.28
CA SER A 242 13.17 -6.58 -13.73
C SER A 242 13.58 -7.25 -15.05
N ASP A 243 13.04 -8.40 -15.35
CA ASP A 243 13.27 -9.16 -16.60
C ASP A 243 12.22 -8.87 -17.68
N ASN A 244 11.33 -7.90 -17.43
CA ASN A 244 10.26 -7.48 -18.35
C ASN A 244 9.25 -8.60 -18.70
N ARG A 245 9.11 -9.62 -17.84
CA ARG A 245 8.14 -10.70 -18.05
C ARG A 245 6.71 -10.19 -18.05
N THR A 246 5.85 -10.92 -18.75
CA THR A 246 4.40 -10.75 -18.67
C THR A 246 3.88 -11.24 -17.32
N PHE A 247 2.97 -10.47 -16.75
CA PHE A 247 2.12 -10.86 -15.61
C PHE A 247 0.67 -10.52 -15.93
N TYR A 248 -0.25 -10.99 -15.10
CA TYR A 248 -1.67 -10.90 -15.41
C TYR A 248 -2.42 -10.17 -14.30
N ILE A 249 -3.10 -9.08 -14.64
CA ILE A 249 -4.03 -8.43 -13.71
C ILE A 249 -5.29 -9.29 -13.66
N ILE A 250 -5.68 -9.73 -12.46
CA ILE A 250 -6.84 -10.59 -12.23
C ILE A 250 -7.94 -9.88 -11.44
N ALA A 251 -7.61 -8.83 -10.69
CA ALA A 251 -8.58 -8.04 -9.93
C ALA A 251 -8.07 -6.60 -9.79
N ASN A 252 -9.01 -5.70 -9.57
CA ASN A 252 -8.78 -4.31 -9.20
C ASN A 252 -9.59 -3.93 -7.95
N ASP A 253 -9.79 -2.63 -7.72
CA ASP A 253 -10.54 -2.08 -6.58
C ASP A 253 -11.94 -2.70 -6.38
N GLY A 254 -12.61 -3.05 -7.46
CA GLY A 254 -13.98 -3.57 -7.47
C GLY A 254 -14.10 -5.09 -7.35
N GLY A 255 -12.99 -5.83 -7.48
CA GLY A 255 -13.00 -7.29 -7.46
C GLY A 255 -12.36 -7.93 -8.69
N LEU A 256 -12.63 -9.23 -8.87
CA LEU A 256 -12.11 -9.99 -10.00
C LEU A 256 -12.60 -9.42 -11.33
N LEU A 257 -11.68 -9.35 -12.30
CA LEU A 257 -12.01 -9.06 -13.70
C LEU A 257 -12.74 -10.25 -14.34
N ASN A 258 -13.35 -10.06 -15.49
CA ASN A 258 -13.99 -11.19 -16.22
C ASN A 258 -12.94 -12.20 -16.74
N SER A 259 -11.77 -11.71 -17.11
CA SER A 259 -10.63 -12.54 -17.55
C SER A 259 -9.31 -11.88 -17.18
N PRO A 260 -8.20 -12.65 -17.06
CA PRO A 260 -6.88 -12.10 -16.83
C PRO A 260 -6.44 -11.15 -17.96
N VAL A 261 -5.84 -10.02 -17.61
CA VAL A 261 -5.29 -9.04 -18.56
C VAL A 261 -3.77 -9.11 -18.53
N ALA A 262 -3.17 -9.53 -19.65
CA ALA A 262 -1.72 -9.66 -19.79
C ALA A 262 -1.05 -8.28 -19.99
N VAL A 263 -0.06 -7.99 -19.14
CA VAL A 263 0.70 -6.73 -19.18
C VAL A 263 2.17 -6.99 -18.82
N THR A 264 3.06 -6.05 -19.18
CA THR A 264 4.44 -6.01 -18.68
C THR A 264 4.69 -4.83 -17.76
N ARG A 265 3.74 -3.87 -17.74
CA ARG A 265 3.75 -2.67 -16.88
C ARG A 265 2.32 -2.33 -16.49
N VAL A 266 2.16 -1.79 -15.29
CA VAL A 266 0.89 -1.25 -14.83
C VAL A 266 1.12 -0.02 -13.96
N LYS A 267 0.38 1.05 -14.23
CA LYS A 267 0.35 2.22 -13.37
C LYS A 267 -0.61 1.96 -12.21
N LEU A 268 -0.21 2.35 -11.02
CA LEU A 268 -0.99 2.21 -9.79
C LEU A 268 -0.90 3.52 -9.02
N MET A 269 -2.04 4.20 -8.89
CA MET A 269 -2.13 5.48 -8.19
C MET A 269 -2.50 5.28 -6.72
N VAL A 270 -2.43 6.35 -5.94
CA VAL A 270 -2.69 6.32 -4.50
C VAL A 270 -4.08 5.77 -4.19
N GLY A 271 -4.17 4.86 -3.24
CA GLY A 271 -5.42 4.21 -2.82
C GLY A 271 -5.88 3.08 -3.74
N GLU A 272 -5.32 2.94 -4.94
CA GLU A 272 -5.67 1.85 -5.85
C GLU A 272 -5.09 0.50 -5.39
N ARG A 273 -5.83 -0.56 -5.65
CA ARG A 273 -5.43 -1.95 -5.43
C ARG A 273 -5.53 -2.71 -6.73
N ILE A 274 -4.55 -3.57 -6.95
CA ILE A 274 -4.58 -4.59 -8.00
C ILE A 274 -4.18 -5.95 -7.44
N GLU A 275 -4.68 -7.00 -8.04
CA GLU A 275 -4.18 -8.35 -7.80
C GLU A 275 -3.62 -8.89 -9.09
N ILE A 276 -2.38 -9.36 -9.01
CA ILE A 276 -1.69 -9.88 -10.18
C ILE A 276 -1.30 -11.34 -9.98
N LEU A 277 -1.30 -12.11 -11.05
CA LEU A 277 -0.67 -13.43 -11.14
C LEU A 277 0.65 -13.31 -11.89
N VAL A 278 1.73 -13.78 -11.28
CA VAL A 278 3.01 -13.97 -11.94
C VAL A 278 3.34 -15.46 -12.02
N ASN A 279 3.76 -15.90 -13.19
CA ASN A 279 4.19 -17.28 -13.40
C ASN A 279 5.69 -17.41 -13.13
N LEU A 280 6.05 -18.08 -12.04
CA LEU A 280 7.43 -18.41 -11.67
C LEU A 280 7.80 -19.86 -12.01
N GLY A 281 6.90 -20.60 -12.66
CA GLY A 281 7.08 -22.01 -12.98
C GLY A 281 8.25 -22.34 -13.90
N GLY A 282 8.70 -21.38 -14.72
CA GLY A 282 9.86 -21.49 -15.60
C GLY A 282 11.20 -21.16 -14.95
N ASP A 283 11.18 -20.51 -13.77
CA ASP A 283 12.40 -20.02 -13.14
C ASP A 283 13.20 -21.14 -12.45
N ALA A 284 14.52 -20.97 -12.36
CA ALA A 284 15.37 -21.88 -11.61
C ALA A 284 15.24 -21.64 -10.10
N VAL A 285 15.17 -22.68 -9.30
CA VAL A 285 15.29 -22.57 -7.84
C VAL A 285 16.66 -21.98 -7.50
N GLY A 286 16.67 -20.97 -6.62
CA GLY A 286 17.86 -20.21 -6.25
C GLY A 286 18.13 -18.98 -7.15
N SER A 287 17.38 -18.79 -8.23
CA SER A 287 17.42 -17.52 -8.97
C SER A 287 16.58 -16.43 -8.29
N SER A 288 16.74 -15.19 -8.72
CA SER A 288 15.98 -14.06 -8.20
C SER A 288 15.57 -13.09 -9.29
N LEU A 289 14.56 -12.28 -9.01
CA LEU A 289 14.12 -11.14 -9.81
C LEU A 289 13.53 -10.06 -8.90
N ASP A 290 13.35 -8.84 -9.43
CA ASP A 290 12.73 -7.75 -8.68
C ASP A 290 11.38 -7.37 -9.29
N LEU A 291 10.41 -7.06 -8.42
CA LEU A 291 9.33 -6.16 -8.76
C LEU A 291 9.84 -4.74 -8.58
N LYS A 292 9.71 -3.91 -9.61
CA LYS A 292 10.26 -2.55 -9.67
C LYS A 292 9.18 -1.52 -9.97
N ALA A 293 9.40 -0.30 -9.49
CA ALA A 293 8.75 0.89 -10.01
C ALA A 293 9.60 1.47 -11.14
N TYR A 294 9.04 1.58 -12.34
CA TYR A 294 9.65 2.17 -13.52
C TYR A 294 9.15 3.61 -13.67
N ASN A 295 9.57 4.45 -12.74
CA ASN A 295 9.13 5.84 -12.66
C ASN A 295 10.03 6.81 -13.43
N SER A 296 11.19 6.35 -13.96
CA SER A 296 12.02 7.17 -14.84
C SER A 296 11.29 7.48 -16.15
N GLY A 297 11.41 8.72 -16.62
CA GLY A 297 10.78 9.17 -17.85
C GLY A 297 9.26 9.30 -17.78
N GLN A 298 8.63 9.19 -16.61
CA GLN A 298 7.23 9.58 -16.47
C GLN A 298 7.10 11.10 -16.66
N PRO A 299 5.99 11.56 -17.28
CA PRO A 299 5.82 12.99 -17.54
C PRO A 299 5.69 13.76 -16.22
N TYR A 300 6.04 15.04 -16.26
CA TYR A 300 5.68 15.97 -15.20
C TYR A 300 4.16 15.94 -14.98
N GLY A 301 3.75 15.84 -13.72
CA GLY A 301 2.34 15.66 -13.38
C GLY A 301 1.96 14.20 -13.07
N PHE A 302 2.75 13.19 -13.49
CA PHE A 302 2.66 11.87 -12.88
C PHE A 302 3.28 11.97 -11.47
N PRO A 303 2.51 11.70 -10.38
CA PRO A 303 3.01 11.87 -9.02
C PRO A 303 4.28 11.05 -8.75
N GLY A 304 5.41 11.72 -8.58
CA GLY A 304 6.75 11.11 -8.51
C GLY A 304 7.51 11.07 -9.85
N GLY A 305 6.93 11.63 -10.92
CA GLY A 305 7.61 11.90 -12.20
C GLY A 305 8.38 13.21 -12.25
N GLU A 306 8.25 14.06 -11.21
CA GLU A 306 8.96 15.32 -11.07
C GLU A 306 10.47 15.08 -10.91
N PRO A 307 11.33 16.05 -11.32
CA PRO A 307 12.77 15.95 -11.08
C PRO A 307 13.12 15.79 -9.59
N ILE A 308 14.19 15.10 -9.26
CA ILE A 308 14.70 14.92 -7.89
C ILE A 308 14.84 16.26 -7.15
N THR A 309 15.22 17.31 -7.86
CA THR A 309 15.46 18.67 -7.32
C THR A 309 14.28 19.61 -7.55
N SER A 310 13.07 19.12 -7.62
CA SER A 310 11.87 19.91 -7.96
C SER A 310 11.41 20.85 -6.83
N GLY A 311 12.32 21.46 -6.08
CA GLY A 311 11.98 22.38 -4.99
C GLY A 311 11.13 21.69 -3.92
N LEU A 312 9.91 22.18 -3.70
CA LEU A 312 8.99 21.62 -2.68
C LEU A 312 8.48 20.21 -2.98
N ASN A 313 8.61 19.76 -4.23
CA ASN A 313 8.17 18.43 -4.70
C ASN A 313 9.35 17.47 -4.92
N GLY A 314 10.55 17.81 -4.44
CA GLY A 314 11.75 17.00 -4.60
C GLY A 314 11.71 15.74 -3.73
N SER A 315 12.22 14.63 -4.27
CA SER A 315 12.48 13.39 -3.53
C SER A 315 13.52 12.56 -4.26
N LEU A 316 14.31 11.77 -3.51
CA LEU A 316 15.33 10.88 -4.06
C LEU A 316 14.76 9.78 -4.95
N LEU A 317 13.46 9.47 -4.82
CA LEU A 317 12.76 8.47 -5.63
C LEU A 317 11.99 9.07 -6.82
N ASN A 318 12.10 10.38 -7.04
CA ASN A 318 11.42 11.01 -8.17
C ASN A 318 12.13 10.71 -9.48
N ASN A 319 11.35 10.40 -10.52
CA ASN A 319 11.80 10.19 -11.89
C ASN A 319 12.99 9.22 -12.03
N ILE A 320 13.04 8.22 -11.15
CA ILE A 320 14.03 7.13 -11.21
C ILE A 320 13.33 5.77 -11.13
N ASP A 321 14.01 4.72 -11.57
CA ASP A 321 13.59 3.34 -11.39
C ASP A 321 14.17 2.78 -10.09
N PHE A 322 13.34 2.10 -9.29
CA PHE A 322 13.78 1.50 -8.03
C PHE A 322 13.07 0.18 -7.75
N SER A 323 13.71 -0.68 -6.95
CA SER A 323 13.11 -1.95 -6.52
C SER A 323 12.09 -1.72 -5.41
N VAL A 324 10.93 -2.38 -5.50
CA VAL A 324 9.92 -2.42 -4.44
C VAL A 324 9.90 -3.76 -3.71
N LEU A 325 10.35 -4.84 -4.36
CA LEU A 325 10.44 -6.18 -3.75
C LEU A 325 11.47 -7.03 -4.49
N HIS A 326 12.42 -7.60 -3.75
CA HIS A 326 13.31 -8.64 -4.23
C HIS A 326 12.67 -10.01 -4.01
N ILE A 327 12.64 -10.85 -5.05
CA ILE A 327 11.97 -12.15 -5.04
C ILE A 327 13.01 -13.24 -5.26
N ASN A 328 13.16 -14.15 -4.29
CA ASN A 328 13.97 -15.34 -4.39
C ASN A 328 13.08 -16.54 -4.75
N ILE A 329 13.48 -17.31 -5.76
CA ILE A 329 12.72 -18.47 -6.22
C ILE A 329 13.09 -19.70 -5.40
N VAL A 330 12.07 -20.32 -4.79
CA VAL A 330 12.22 -21.55 -4.02
C VAL A 330 11.43 -22.72 -4.66
N ALA A 331 11.59 -23.92 -4.12
CA ALA A 331 10.85 -25.09 -4.61
C ALA A 331 9.32 -24.88 -4.55
N THR A 332 8.59 -25.57 -5.39
CA THR A 332 7.11 -25.57 -5.40
C THR A 332 6.54 -26.01 -4.06
N THR A 333 5.32 -25.55 -3.76
CA THR A 333 4.53 -26.08 -2.64
C THR A 333 4.08 -27.52 -2.93
N SER A 334 3.50 -28.19 -1.93
CA SER A 334 2.93 -29.54 -2.11
C SER A 334 1.75 -29.60 -3.09
N ASN A 335 1.00 -28.50 -3.20
CA ASN A 335 -0.15 -28.36 -4.09
C ASN A 335 0.01 -27.10 -4.96
N PRO A 336 0.91 -27.13 -5.99
CA PRO A 336 1.22 -25.95 -6.75
C PRO A 336 0.08 -25.55 -7.70
N VAL A 337 -0.20 -24.25 -7.80
CA VAL A 337 -1.04 -23.71 -8.87
C VAL A 337 -0.17 -23.57 -10.11
N THR A 338 -0.44 -24.38 -11.13
CA THR A 338 0.35 -24.45 -12.38
C THR A 338 -0.40 -23.93 -13.60
N THR A 339 -1.69 -23.67 -13.46
CA THR A 339 -2.55 -23.16 -14.53
C THR A 339 -3.29 -21.90 -14.06
N MET A 340 -3.58 -21.02 -14.99
CA MET A 340 -4.35 -19.82 -14.75
C MET A 340 -5.76 -19.98 -15.31
N PRO A 341 -6.83 -19.64 -14.55
CA PRO A 341 -8.20 -19.64 -15.07
C PRO A 341 -8.34 -18.65 -16.23
N ALA A 342 -8.98 -19.06 -17.32
CA ALA A 342 -9.27 -18.18 -18.45
C ALA A 342 -10.44 -17.21 -18.15
N THR A 343 -11.39 -17.65 -17.30
CA THR A 343 -12.52 -16.85 -16.83
C THR A 343 -12.43 -16.73 -15.32
N LEU A 344 -12.56 -15.50 -14.79
CA LEU A 344 -12.46 -15.20 -13.38
C LEU A 344 -13.82 -14.82 -12.78
N ALA A 345 -14.58 -14.01 -13.51
CA ALA A 345 -15.90 -13.54 -13.11
C ALA A 345 -16.82 -13.41 -14.31
N ASN A 346 -18.09 -13.12 -14.03
CA ASN A 346 -19.07 -12.75 -15.04
C ASN A 346 -19.73 -11.43 -14.61
N ASN A 347 -18.94 -10.36 -14.62
CA ASN A 347 -19.41 -9.03 -14.27
C ASN A 347 -20.27 -8.47 -15.38
N THR A 348 -21.43 -7.94 -15.01
CA THR A 348 -22.23 -7.11 -15.91
C THR A 348 -21.75 -5.67 -15.75
N TYR A 349 -21.34 -5.08 -16.86
CA TYR A 349 -20.84 -3.71 -16.88
C TYR A 349 -21.93 -2.76 -17.37
N TRP A 350 -22.01 -1.61 -16.72
CA TRP A 350 -22.85 -0.51 -17.18
C TRP A 350 -22.30 0.07 -18.48
N THR A 351 -23.17 0.64 -19.29
CA THR A 351 -22.81 1.43 -20.48
C THR A 351 -23.09 2.92 -20.23
N ALA A 352 -22.53 3.79 -21.04
CA ALA A 352 -22.83 5.22 -20.93
C ALA A 352 -24.33 5.52 -21.17
N GLY A 353 -25.04 4.63 -21.87
CA GLY A 353 -26.47 4.75 -22.15
C GLY A 353 -27.37 4.39 -20.97
N ASP A 354 -26.85 3.69 -19.96
CA ASP A 354 -27.59 3.35 -18.75
C ASP A 354 -27.69 4.52 -17.76
N ALA A 355 -26.88 5.57 -17.98
CA ALA A 355 -26.88 6.75 -17.11
C ALA A 355 -28.09 7.64 -17.37
N THR A 356 -28.83 7.94 -16.32
CA THR A 356 -29.99 8.85 -16.34
C THR A 356 -29.61 10.30 -16.06
N VAL A 357 -28.45 10.54 -15.48
CA VAL A 357 -27.91 11.87 -15.14
C VAL A 357 -26.46 11.94 -15.60
N SER A 358 -26.07 13.11 -16.15
CA SER A 358 -24.68 13.42 -16.48
C SER A 358 -24.20 14.61 -15.67
N ARG A 359 -23.00 14.50 -15.10
CA ARG A 359 -22.36 15.59 -14.33
C ARG A 359 -20.95 15.84 -14.85
N THR A 360 -20.48 17.07 -14.70
CA THR A 360 -19.07 17.42 -14.82
C THR A 360 -18.57 17.87 -13.46
N VAL A 361 -17.40 17.42 -13.07
CA VAL A 361 -16.71 17.81 -11.83
C VAL A 361 -15.31 18.26 -12.20
N HIS A 362 -14.95 19.46 -11.80
CA HIS A 362 -13.64 20.04 -12.04
C HIS A 362 -12.76 19.88 -10.80
N VAL A 363 -11.58 19.27 -10.97
CA VAL A 363 -10.51 19.30 -9.96
C VAL A 363 -9.72 20.59 -10.17
N THR A 364 -9.71 21.47 -9.16
CA THR A 364 -9.18 22.83 -9.25
C THR A 364 -8.32 23.15 -8.02
N GLY A 365 -7.69 24.32 -7.99
CA GLY A 365 -6.82 24.75 -6.88
C GLY A 365 -5.38 24.22 -7.00
N GLY A 366 -4.67 24.14 -5.87
CA GLY A 366 -3.27 23.66 -5.85
C GLY A 366 -2.24 24.68 -6.33
N GLY A 367 -2.59 25.95 -6.42
CA GLY A 367 -1.63 27.04 -6.56
C GLY A 367 -1.03 27.41 -5.20
N THR A 368 -0.08 28.36 -5.19
CA THR A 368 0.64 28.76 -3.97
C THR A 368 -0.25 29.23 -2.82
N ASP A 369 -1.49 29.62 -3.10
CA ASP A 369 -2.40 30.22 -2.12
C ASP A 369 -3.79 29.57 -2.07
N SER A 370 -3.99 28.41 -2.75
CA SER A 370 -5.31 27.77 -2.80
C SER A 370 -5.23 26.26 -2.58
N ALA A 371 -6.05 25.76 -1.66
CA ALA A 371 -6.24 24.32 -1.48
C ALA A 371 -6.85 23.67 -2.73
N PHE A 372 -6.59 22.38 -2.94
CA PHE A 372 -7.31 21.59 -3.93
C PHE A 372 -8.81 21.61 -3.65
N SER A 373 -9.62 21.63 -4.69
CA SER A 373 -11.06 21.78 -4.56
C SER A 373 -11.79 21.07 -5.69
N PHE A 374 -13.07 20.77 -5.47
CA PHE A 374 -14.00 20.37 -6.52
C PHE A 374 -14.88 21.55 -6.91
N ASP A 375 -14.98 21.84 -8.22
CA ASP A 375 -15.80 22.93 -8.76
C ASP A 375 -15.55 24.28 -8.04
N TYR A 376 -14.26 24.57 -7.79
CA TYR A 376 -13.80 25.80 -7.09
C TYR A 376 -14.29 25.91 -5.63
N THR A 377 -14.79 24.82 -5.05
CA THR A 377 -15.25 24.79 -3.66
C THR A 377 -14.33 23.90 -2.84
N PRO A 378 -13.53 24.43 -1.92
CA PRO A 378 -12.69 23.65 -1.00
C PRO A 378 -13.55 22.73 -0.12
N PHE A 379 -12.93 21.67 0.38
CA PHE A 379 -13.59 20.76 1.32
C PHE A 379 -14.05 21.51 2.58
N SER A 380 -15.27 21.23 2.99
CA SER A 380 -15.85 21.72 4.25
C SER A 380 -16.70 20.62 4.87
N MET A 381 -16.49 20.36 6.16
CA MET A 381 -17.22 19.35 6.92
C MET A 381 -18.75 19.55 6.93
N GLY A 382 -19.22 20.76 6.80
CA GLY A 382 -20.65 21.10 6.81
C GLY A 382 -21.28 21.27 5.43
N THR A 383 -20.54 21.02 4.34
CA THR A 383 -21.02 21.31 2.98
C THR A 383 -21.26 20.01 2.19
N ILE A 384 -22.47 19.83 1.69
CA ILE A 384 -22.80 18.77 0.72
C ILE A 384 -22.68 19.36 -0.68
N ASN A 385 -21.61 19.01 -1.41
CA ASN A 385 -21.35 19.54 -2.74
C ASN A 385 -22.19 18.88 -3.82
N LYS A 386 -22.50 17.60 -3.68
CA LYS A 386 -23.26 16.81 -4.66
C LYS A 386 -24.32 15.95 -3.96
N THR A 387 -25.53 15.97 -4.49
CA THR A 387 -26.63 15.07 -4.09
C THR A 387 -26.91 14.13 -5.24
N VAL A 388 -26.93 12.83 -4.97
CA VAL A 388 -27.26 11.79 -5.93
C VAL A 388 -28.54 11.04 -5.47
N ASN A 389 -29.35 10.58 -6.41
CA ASN A 389 -30.55 9.82 -6.06
C ASN A 389 -30.20 8.33 -5.90
N LEU A 390 -30.74 7.72 -4.85
CA LEU A 390 -30.58 6.28 -4.65
C LEU A 390 -31.18 5.50 -5.83
N ASN A 391 -30.55 4.38 -6.20
CA ASN A 391 -30.93 3.52 -7.32
C ASN A 391 -30.90 4.21 -8.69
N THR A 392 -30.04 5.20 -8.86
CA THR A 392 -29.76 5.80 -10.17
C THR A 392 -28.33 5.50 -10.63
N ILE A 393 -28.15 5.51 -11.94
CA ILE A 393 -26.82 5.43 -12.57
C ILE A 393 -26.51 6.81 -13.11
N GLU A 394 -25.36 7.36 -12.70
CA GLU A 394 -24.91 8.66 -13.17
C GLU A 394 -23.60 8.53 -13.96
N LYS A 395 -23.47 9.33 -15.02
CA LYS A 395 -22.21 9.51 -15.76
C LYS A 395 -21.52 10.76 -15.25
N TRP A 396 -20.32 10.60 -14.71
CA TRP A 396 -19.50 11.69 -14.24
C TRP A 396 -18.32 11.91 -15.18
N THR A 397 -18.11 13.15 -15.61
CA THR A 397 -16.92 13.60 -16.33
C THR A 397 -16.03 14.35 -15.36
N ILE A 398 -14.88 13.79 -15.01
CA ILE A 398 -13.92 14.42 -14.11
C ILE A 398 -12.91 15.16 -14.98
N VAL A 399 -12.83 16.48 -14.81
CA VAL A 399 -11.91 17.37 -15.54
C VAL A 399 -10.82 17.81 -14.59
N ASN A 400 -9.60 17.36 -14.82
CA ASN A 400 -8.45 17.82 -14.07
C ASN A 400 -7.90 19.13 -14.67
N ASN A 401 -8.07 20.23 -13.96
CA ASN A 401 -7.55 21.56 -14.33
C ASN A 401 -6.17 21.84 -13.73
N ASN A 402 -5.55 20.85 -13.07
CA ASN A 402 -4.23 20.97 -12.47
C ASN A 402 -3.15 20.39 -13.36
N VAL A 403 -1.91 20.74 -13.07
CA VAL A 403 -0.71 20.16 -13.73
C VAL A 403 -0.35 18.80 -13.16
N PHE A 404 -0.91 18.41 -12.01
CA PHE A 404 -0.67 17.13 -11.35
C PHE A 404 -1.82 16.16 -11.62
N GLY A 405 -1.49 14.86 -11.69
CA GLY A 405 -2.47 13.79 -11.70
C GLY A 405 -3.10 13.62 -10.32
N HIS A 406 -4.40 13.34 -10.31
CA HIS A 406 -5.16 13.09 -9.09
C HIS A 406 -5.86 11.74 -9.17
N THR A 407 -5.92 11.04 -8.04
CA THR A 407 -6.78 9.88 -7.87
C THR A 407 -8.20 10.36 -7.56
N PHE A 408 -9.18 9.78 -8.20
CA PHE A 408 -10.59 10.04 -7.90
C PHE A 408 -11.17 8.85 -7.14
N HIS A 409 -11.75 9.12 -5.98
CA HIS A 409 -12.35 8.13 -5.10
C HIS A 409 -13.72 8.61 -4.60
N ILE A 410 -14.66 7.68 -4.51
CA ILE A 410 -15.98 7.90 -3.90
C ILE A 410 -16.20 6.80 -2.86
N HIS A 411 -16.60 7.17 -1.64
CA HIS A 411 -16.96 6.22 -0.58
C HIS A 411 -18.25 5.47 -0.94
N ASP A 412 -18.37 4.22 -0.47
CA ASP A 412 -19.55 3.35 -0.56
C ASP A 412 -19.88 2.83 -1.96
N VAL A 413 -19.67 3.58 -3.03
CA VAL A 413 -20.03 3.18 -4.39
C VAL A 413 -18.82 2.75 -5.21
N GLN A 414 -19.09 1.89 -6.21
CA GLN A 414 -18.10 1.53 -7.22
C GLN A 414 -18.48 2.17 -8.55
N PHE A 415 -17.49 2.47 -9.35
CA PHE A 415 -17.68 3.07 -10.68
C PHE A 415 -16.86 2.34 -11.73
N MET A 416 -17.21 2.57 -12.98
CA MET A 416 -16.49 2.11 -14.13
C MET A 416 -15.90 3.30 -14.87
N GLN A 417 -14.64 3.23 -15.20
CA GLN A 417 -14.00 4.18 -16.07
C GLN A 417 -14.24 3.77 -17.54
N PHE A 418 -14.96 4.58 -18.30
CA PHE A 418 -15.21 4.34 -19.72
C PHE A 418 -14.13 4.92 -20.63
N GLU A 419 -13.57 6.05 -20.26
CA GLU A 419 -12.64 6.80 -21.08
C GLU A 419 -11.64 7.54 -20.20
N HIS A 420 -10.40 7.56 -20.66
CA HIS A 420 -9.35 8.42 -20.12
C HIS A 420 -8.76 9.21 -21.28
N ARG A 421 -8.85 10.53 -21.19
CA ARG A 421 -8.22 11.45 -22.14
C ARG A 421 -7.10 12.18 -21.44
N ILE A 422 -5.95 12.19 -22.07
CA ILE A 422 -4.74 12.89 -21.61
C ILE A 422 -4.66 14.24 -22.31
#